data_5b1fae37bc735e68d44f90730dd522d6
#
_entry.id   5b1fae37bc735e68d44f90730dd522d6
#
_cell.length_a   1.000
_cell.length_b   1.000
_cell.length_c   1.000
_cell.angle_alpha   90.00
_cell.angle_beta   90.00
_cell.angle_gamma   90.00
#
_symmetry.space_group_name_H-M   'P 1'
#
loop_
_entity.id
_entity.type
_entity.pdbx_description
1 polymer ?
#
loop_
_entity_poly.entity_id
_entity_poly.type
_entity_poly.pdbx_seq_one_letter_code
_entity_poly.pdbx_strand_id
1 'polypeptide(L)'
;MQNVSDVTLVNLPNLVELCLDSAFLSVKELTVENAGMLENHAGLKNAKKRIEEEKRVDEEKRRREEGIVLNAEDMENLADDVTSISVKACDDYEKETLDLSRFTKLKELKIASRCFNYVSQVRIVGLLELQTVSIGEAAFQNNGKDCKLQIQNCPSLLSITIGNESFKSFSQLEMSGVKSLQSITMGCGCFRDANCVMRNMESLNRVTLGDLCFEKSLHTVIESGILCKC
;
A
#
# COMPACT_ATOMS: atom_id res chain seq x y z
N MET A 1 27.44 32.83 -5.33
CA MET A 1 27.10 32.43 -6.70
C MET A 1 25.66 31.91 -6.66
N GLN A 2 24.76 32.51 -7.46
CA GLN A 2 23.40 31.97 -7.58
C GLN A 2 23.50 30.68 -8.38
N ASN A 3 23.05 29.57 -7.83
CA ASN A 3 22.98 28.33 -8.56
C ASN A 3 21.83 28.43 -9.57
N VAL A 4 22.10 28.18 -10.82
CA VAL A 4 21.09 28.10 -11.88
C VAL A 4 20.36 26.78 -11.68
N SER A 5 19.05 26.86 -11.39
CA SER A 5 18.22 25.67 -11.21
C SER A 5 17.52 25.20 -12.50
N ASP A 6 17.26 26.17 -13.40
CA ASP A 6 16.46 25.92 -14.59
C ASP A 6 17.16 26.43 -15.82
N VAL A 7 17.22 25.62 -16.86
CA VAL A 7 17.81 25.99 -18.17
C VAL A 7 16.81 25.70 -19.27
N THR A 8 16.53 26.71 -20.09
CA THR A 8 15.64 26.56 -21.24
C THR A 8 16.41 26.95 -22.51
N LEU A 9 16.44 26.00 -23.44
CA LEU A 9 17.07 26.14 -24.76
C LEU A 9 15.99 26.00 -25.84
N VAL A 10 15.53 27.12 -26.38
CA VAL A 10 14.38 27.14 -27.32
C VAL A 10 14.75 27.93 -28.59
N ASN A 11 14.32 27.42 -29.73
CA ASN A 11 14.51 28.07 -31.06
C ASN A 11 15.97 28.35 -31.39
N LEU A 12 16.84 27.37 -31.23
CA LEU A 12 18.27 27.44 -31.53
C LEU A 12 18.68 26.53 -32.70
N PRO A 13 18.08 26.64 -33.89
CA PRO A 13 18.24 25.67 -34.98
C PRO A 13 19.68 25.59 -35.52
N ASN A 14 20.46 26.61 -35.34
CA ASN A 14 21.84 26.73 -35.88
C ASN A 14 22.92 26.58 -34.80
N LEU A 15 22.55 26.24 -33.55
CA LEU A 15 23.55 26.06 -32.50
C LEU A 15 24.20 24.67 -32.68
N VAL A 16 25.50 24.67 -33.00
CA VAL A 16 26.29 23.49 -33.32
C VAL A 16 27.03 22.94 -32.12
N GLU A 17 27.44 23.82 -31.20
CA GLU A 17 28.25 23.47 -30.03
C GLU A 17 27.68 24.07 -28.76
N LEU A 18 27.60 23.25 -27.71
CA LEU A 18 27.20 23.65 -26.38
C LEU A 18 28.20 23.07 -25.37
N CYS A 19 28.97 23.93 -24.73
CA CYS A 19 29.84 23.49 -23.63
C CYS A 19 29.08 23.45 -22.34
N LEU A 20 28.92 22.24 -21.79
CA LEU A 20 28.25 21.98 -20.51
C LEU A 20 29.32 21.73 -19.46
N ASP A 21 29.79 22.76 -18.82
CA ASP A 21 30.74 22.70 -17.72
C ASP A 21 30.04 22.33 -16.38
N SER A 22 30.84 22.31 -15.32
CA SER A 22 30.37 22.00 -13.96
C SER A 22 29.16 22.80 -13.46
N ALA A 23 28.88 23.96 -14.07
CA ALA A 23 27.69 24.76 -13.77
C ALA A 23 26.37 24.03 -14.04
N PHE A 24 26.36 23.10 -14.99
CA PHE A 24 25.16 22.25 -15.28
C PHE A 24 24.92 21.14 -14.27
N LEU A 25 25.86 20.90 -13.36
CA LEU A 25 25.66 19.90 -12.29
C LEU A 25 24.57 20.27 -11.29
N SER A 26 24.23 21.59 -11.20
CA SER A 26 23.19 22.11 -10.31
C SER A 26 21.82 22.29 -10.98
N VAL A 27 21.71 22.05 -12.29
CA VAL A 27 20.45 22.20 -13.03
C VAL A 27 19.47 21.11 -12.69
N LYS A 28 18.27 21.51 -12.25
CA LYS A 28 17.16 20.61 -11.90
C LYS A 28 16.11 20.48 -13.01
N GLU A 29 15.99 21.49 -13.86
CA GLU A 29 15.09 21.48 -15.01
C GLU A 29 15.80 21.89 -16.29
N LEU A 30 15.63 21.10 -17.34
CA LEU A 30 16.22 21.34 -18.64
C LEU A 30 15.18 21.17 -19.74
N THR A 31 14.78 22.27 -20.36
CA THR A 31 13.89 22.29 -21.51
C THR A 31 14.68 22.52 -22.77
N VAL A 32 14.52 21.69 -23.78
CA VAL A 32 15.16 21.81 -25.10
C VAL A 32 14.11 21.64 -26.18
N GLU A 33 13.82 22.72 -26.91
CA GLU A 33 12.83 22.74 -27.98
C GLU A 33 13.40 23.45 -29.23
N ASN A 34 13.14 22.90 -30.42
CA ASN A 34 13.60 23.43 -31.70
C ASN A 34 15.11 23.79 -31.73
N ALA A 35 15.91 22.93 -31.09
CA ALA A 35 17.34 23.16 -30.97
C ALA A 35 18.19 22.36 -31.98
N GLY A 36 17.55 21.79 -33.01
CA GLY A 36 18.21 21.18 -34.16
C GLY A 36 19.26 20.12 -33.79
N MET A 37 20.53 20.42 -34.06
CA MET A 37 21.63 19.47 -33.83
C MET A 37 21.92 19.19 -32.35
N LEU A 38 21.48 20.08 -31.43
CA LEU A 38 21.71 19.90 -29.99
C LEU A 38 20.90 18.73 -29.38
N GLU A 39 19.79 18.33 -29.98
CA GLU A 39 18.98 17.20 -29.49
C GLU A 39 19.79 15.90 -29.40
N ASN A 40 20.83 15.80 -30.22
CA ASN A 40 21.75 14.66 -30.25
C ASN A 40 23.04 14.85 -29.45
N HIS A 41 23.26 16.02 -28.85
CA HIS A 41 24.48 16.32 -28.12
C HIS A 41 24.61 15.43 -26.89
N ALA A 42 25.74 14.74 -26.76
CA ALA A 42 25.94 13.74 -25.66
C ALA A 42 25.83 14.36 -24.25
N GLY A 43 26.34 15.56 -24.06
CA GLY A 43 26.27 16.30 -22.79
C GLY A 43 24.82 16.62 -22.37
N LEU A 44 23.96 17.02 -23.33
CA LEU A 44 22.56 17.28 -23.09
C LEU A 44 21.77 16.01 -22.75
N LYS A 45 22.03 14.92 -23.46
CA LYS A 45 21.45 13.61 -23.15
C LYS A 45 21.82 13.14 -21.75
N ASN A 46 23.10 13.30 -21.37
CA ASN A 46 23.57 12.94 -20.04
C ASN A 46 22.95 13.84 -18.95
N ALA A 47 22.82 15.15 -19.18
CA ALA A 47 22.17 16.06 -18.26
C ALA A 47 20.67 15.71 -18.07
N LYS A 48 19.94 15.47 -19.16
CA LYS A 48 18.54 15.02 -19.09
C LYS A 48 18.40 13.74 -18.29
N LYS A 49 19.20 12.71 -18.61
CA LYS A 49 19.17 11.44 -17.90
C LYS A 49 19.44 11.59 -16.40
N ARG A 50 20.41 12.43 -16.03
CA ARG A 50 20.70 12.70 -14.62
C ARG A 50 19.53 13.38 -13.92
N ILE A 51 18.94 14.41 -14.52
CA ILE A 51 17.78 15.13 -13.95
C ILE A 51 16.58 14.20 -13.78
N GLU A 52 16.31 13.35 -14.77
CA GLU A 52 15.26 12.35 -14.69
C GLU A 52 15.51 11.35 -13.56
N GLU A 53 16.75 10.91 -13.39
CA GLU A 53 17.13 10.00 -12.31
C GLU A 53 17.01 10.67 -10.93
N GLU A 54 17.46 11.92 -10.76
CA GLU A 54 17.28 12.69 -9.53
C GLU A 54 15.80 12.86 -9.18
N LYS A 55 14.94 13.23 -10.16
CA LYS A 55 13.50 13.33 -9.99
C LYS A 55 12.87 11.98 -9.58
N ARG A 56 13.33 10.88 -10.16
CA ARG A 56 12.86 9.52 -9.81
C ARG A 56 13.21 9.18 -8.37
N VAL A 57 14.43 9.45 -7.94
CA VAL A 57 14.89 9.20 -6.56
C VAL A 57 14.12 10.04 -5.54
N ASP A 58 13.90 11.32 -5.84
CA ASP A 58 13.12 12.22 -4.97
C ASP A 58 11.66 11.77 -4.85
N GLU A 59 11.05 11.32 -5.96
CA GLU A 59 9.68 10.80 -5.97
C GLU A 59 9.55 9.48 -5.20
N GLU A 60 10.52 8.57 -5.34
CA GLU A 60 10.56 7.33 -4.56
C GLU A 60 10.68 7.62 -3.05
N LYS A 61 11.54 8.57 -2.69
CA LYS A 61 11.69 9.01 -1.29
C LYS A 61 10.37 9.57 -0.76
N ARG A 62 9.71 10.47 -1.52
CA ARG A 62 8.42 11.04 -1.15
C ARG A 62 7.36 9.94 -0.94
N ARG A 63 7.27 8.97 -1.86
CA ARG A 63 6.32 7.86 -1.72
C ARG A 63 6.57 7.04 -0.46
N ARG A 64 7.83 6.76 -0.13
CA ARG A 64 8.19 6.02 1.10
C ARG A 64 7.76 6.75 2.38
N GLU A 65 7.92 8.08 2.40
CA GLU A 65 7.52 8.93 3.53
C GLU A 65 5.99 9.09 3.63
N GLU A 66 5.30 9.17 2.50
CA GLU A 66 3.84 9.29 2.41
C GLU A 66 3.10 7.93 2.53
N GLY A 67 3.82 6.82 2.52
CA GLY A 67 3.24 5.48 2.60
C GLY A 67 2.53 5.04 1.31
N ILE A 68 2.95 5.55 0.16
CA ILE A 68 2.41 5.16 -1.15
C ILE A 68 3.19 3.99 -1.71
N VAL A 69 2.47 2.91 -2.06
CA VAL A 69 3.03 1.65 -2.57
C VAL A 69 2.53 1.41 -3.98
N LEU A 70 3.45 1.29 -4.94
CA LEU A 70 3.18 0.99 -6.34
C LEU A 70 3.72 -0.38 -6.79
N ASN A 71 4.58 -1.00 -5.98
CA ASN A 71 5.22 -2.29 -6.25
C ASN A 71 5.73 -2.93 -4.95
N ALA A 72 6.29 -4.13 -5.04
CA ALA A 72 6.83 -4.85 -3.89
C ALA A 72 8.00 -4.12 -3.20
N GLU A 73 8.87 -3.48 -3.97
CA GLU A 73 10.03 -2.74 -3.44
C GLU A 73 9.58 -1.54 -2.59
N ASP A 74 8.57 -0.79 -3.05
CA ASP A 74 7.99 0.30 -2.26
C ASP A 74 7.49 -0.21 -0.92
N MET A 75 6.78 -1.36 -0.89
CA MET A 75 6.25 -1.94 0.35
C MET A 75 7.35 -2.32 1.35
N GLU A 76 8.47 -2.85 0.85
CA GLU A 76 9.60 -3.23 1.69
C GLU A 76 10.37 -2.03 2.25
N ASN A 77 10.45 -0.96 1.47
CA ASN A 77 11.23 0.23 1.77
C ASN A 77 10.44 1.36 2.45
N LEU A 78 9.16 1.12 2.82
CA LEU A 78 8.39 2.09 3.61
C LEU A 78 9.10 2.43 4.92
N ALA A 79 9.03 3.68 5.33
CA ALA A 79 9.47 4.11 6.66
C ALA A 79 8.58 3.50 7.75
N ASP A 80 9.17 3.10 8.89
CA ASP A 80 8.43 2.42 9.96
C ASP A 80 7.45 3.33 10.70
N ASP A 81 7.62 4.64 10.59
CA ASP A 81 6.82 5.66 11.24
C ASP A 81 5.70 6.25 10.38
N VAL A 82 5.44 5.67 9.19
CA VAL A 82 4.32 6.09 8.35
C VAL A 82 2.99 5.98 9.08
N THR A 83 2.16 6.99 8.90
CA THR A 83 0.82 7.04 9.53
C THR A 83 -0.29 6.54 8.61
N SER A 84 -0.03 6.43 7.33
CA SER A 84 -0.95 5.88 6.33
C SER A 84 -0.18 5.01 5.36
N ILE A 85 -0.75 3.87 4.97
CA ILE A 85 -0.26 3.04 3.88
C ILE A 85 -1.34 2.96 2.82
N SER A 86 -0.99 3.38 1.59
CA SER A 86 -1.88 3.34 0.43
C SER A 86 -1.27 2.54 -0.71
N VAL A 87 -1.61 1.26 -0.76
CA VAL A 87 -1.20 0.35 -1.83
C VAL A 87 -2.06 0.62 -3.06
N LYS A 88 -1.45 1.07 -4.15
CA LYS A 88 -2.12 1.34 -5.43
C LYS A 88 -1.98 0.18 -6.42
N ALA A 89 -0.83 -0.49 -6.38
CA ALA A 89 -0.55 -1.71 -7.11
C ALA A 89 0.49 -2.52 -6.32
N CYS A 90 0.38 -3.82 -6.28
CA CYS A 90 1.35 -4.72 -5.65
C CYS A 90 1.03 -6.18 -6.03
N ASP A 91 1.00 -6.46 -7.32
CA ASP A 91 0.81 -7.79 -7.88
C ASP A 91 2.13 -8.58 -8.04
N ASP A 92 3.26 -7.88 -7.93
CA ASP A 92 4.63 -8.42 -7.97
C ASP A 92 5.19 -8.83 -6.59
N TYR A 93 4.38 -8.76 -5.52
CA TYR A 93 4.81 -9.13 -4.16
C TYR A 93 4.77 -10.65 -3.98
N GLU A 94 5.94 -11.27 -4.06
CA GLU A 94 6.08 -12.73 -4.07
C GLU A 94 6.27 -13.36 -2.67
N LYS A 95 6.32 -12.56 -1.61
CA LYS A 95 6.46 -13.10 -0.24
C LYS A 95 5.17 -13.75 0.23
N GLU A 96 5.28 -14.85 0.93
CA GLU A 96 4.13 -15.54 1.53
C GLU A 96 3.49 -14.75 2.68
N THR A 97 4.27 -13.93 3.37
CA THR A 97 3.82 -13.20 4.56
C THR A 97 3.86 -11.70 4.36
N LEU A 98 2.73 -11.05 4.60
CA LEU A 98 2.62 -9.61 4.77
C LEU A 98 2.47 -9.31 6.26
N ASP A 99 3.56 -8.91 6.91
CA ASP A 99 3.57 -8.53 8.33
C ASP A 99 3.69 -7.00 8.46
N LEU A 100 2.63 -6.37 9.00
CA LEU A 100 2.55 -4.93 9.19
C LEU A 100 2.92 -4.47 10.60
N SER A 101 3.34 -5.38 11.48
CA SER A 101 3.59 -5.09 12.90
C SER A 101 4.66 -4.02 13.17
N ARG A 102 5.57 -3.79 12.21
CA ARG A 102 6.61 -2.76 12.32
C ARG A 102 6.06 -1.33 12.24
N PHE A 103 4.90 -1.11 11.62
CA PHE A 103 4.33 0.21 11.39
C PHE A 103 3.52 0.71 12.60
N THR A 104 4.18 0.92 13.73
CA THR A 104 3.52 1.19 15.02
C THR A 104 2.73 2.50 15.07
N LYS A 105 2.98 3.43 14.13
CA LYS A 105 2.27 4.72 14.00
C LYS A 105 1.14 4.69 12.96
N LEU A 106 0.91 3.54 12.35
CA LEU A 106 -0.09 3.40 11.29
C LEU A 106 -1.50 3.67 11.81
N LYS A 107 -2.21 4.59 11.14
CA LYS A 107 -3.62 4.95 11.42
C LYS A 107 -4.56 4.45 10.34
N GLU A 108 -4.10 4.42 9.12
CA GLU A 108 -4.90 4.05 7.96
C GLU A 108 -4.18 3.07 7.05
N LEU A 109 -4.84 1.97 6.70
CA LEU A 109 -4.39 1.00 5.71
C LEU A 109 -5.38 0.93 4.56
N LYS A 110 -4.93 1.25 3.36
CA LYS A 110 -5.69 1.11 2.12
C LYS A 110 -4.95 0.19 1.15
N ILE A 111 -5.60 -0.85 0.69
CA ILE A 111 -5.08 -1.79 -0.31
C ILE A 111 -6.01 -1.78 -1.50
N ALA A 112 -5.49 -1.49 -2.70
CA ALA A 112 -6.25 -1.50 -3.93
C ALA A 112 -6.68 -2.93 -4.33
N SER A 113 -7.53 -3.00 -5.33
CA SER A 113 -8.00 -4.28 -5.87
C SER A 113 -6.87 -5.09 -6.50
N ARG A 114 -6.97 -6.42 -6.42
CA ARG A 114 -6.05 -7.40 -7.05
C ARG A 114 -4.59 -7.35 -6.57
N CYS A 115 -4.34 -6.80 -5.37
CA CYS A 115 -3.01 -6.78 -4.77
C CYS A 115 -2.74 -8.03 -3.92
N PHE A 116 -1.46 -8.36 -3.75
CA PHE A 116 -0.95 -9.39 -2.84
C PHE A 116 -1.46 -10.82 -3.12
N ASN A 117 -1.57 -11.19 -4.38
CA ASN A 117 -2.15 -12.49 -4.77
C ASN A 117 -1.32 -13.70 -4.37
N TYR A 118 -0.04 -13.55 -4.03
CA TYR A 118 0.84 -14.62 -3.56
C TYR A 118 0.91 -14.72 -2.03
N VAL A 119 0.37 -13.75 -1.30
CA VAL A 119 0.41 -13.73 0.16
C VAL A 119 -0.55 -14.76 0.74
N SER A 120 -0.05 -15.62 1.61
CA SER A 120 -0.81 -16.63 2.35
C SER A 120 -1.03 -16.24 3.82
N GLN A 121 -0.14 -15.41 4.39
CA GLN A 121 -0.21 -14.99 5.79
C GLN A 121 -0.26 -13.46 5.87
N VAL A 122 -1.34 -12.93 6.41
CA VAL A 122 -1.50 -11.48 6.65
C VAL A 122 -1.58 -11.21 8.14
N ARG A 123 -0.68 -10.35 8.64
CA ARG A 123 -0.55 -10.02 10.06
C ARG A 123 -0.71 -8.53 10.28
N ILE A 124 -1.81 -8.15 10.91
CA ILE A 124 -2.12 -6.80 11.39
C ILE A 124 -2.16 -6.89 12.92
N VAL A 125 -1.00 -6.82 13.55
CA VAL A 125 -0.86 -7.16 14.98
C VAL A 125 -0.15 -6.05 15.73
N GLY A 126 -0.72 -5.63 16.88
CA GLY A 126 -0.08 -4.68 17.77
C GLY A 126 -0.08 -3.22 17.28
N LEU A 127 -0.91 -2.88 16.30
CA LEU A 127 -1.01 -1.54 15.74
C LEU A 127 -1.94 -0.67 16.59
N LEU A 128 -1.37 -0.03 17.61
CA LEU A 128 -2.15 0.67 18.64
C LEU A 128 -2.91 1.90 18.13
N GLU A 129 -2.40 2.54 17.07
CA GLU A 129 -3.01 3.75 16.49
C GLU A 129 -3.89 3.46 15.26
N LEU A 130 -3.93 2.21 14.76
CA LEU A 130 -4.68 1.84 13.55
C LEU A 130 -6.19 2.07 13.75
N GLN A 131 -6.79 2.87 12.88
CA GLN A 131 -8.20 3.26 12.92
C GLN A 131 -9.03 2.62 11.82
N THR A 132 -8.48 2.51 10.62
CA THR A 132 -9.22 2.01 9.46
C THR A 132 -8.41 1.04 8.62
N VAL A 133 -9.10 -0.02 8.15
CA VAL A 133 -8.57 -0.97 7.17
C VAL A 133 -9.55 -1.03 6.01
N SER A 134 -9.06 -0.76 4.80
CA SER A 134 -9.84 -0.84 3.57
C SER A 134 -9.09 -1.68 2.54
N ILE A 135 -9.71 -2.75 2.08
CA ILE A 135 -9.15 -3.69 1.11
C ILE A 135 -10.08 -3.73 -0.08
N GLY A 136 -9.53 -3.53 -1.27
CA GLY A 136 -10.24 -3.53 -2.54
C GLY A 136 -10.75 -4.91 -2.94
N GLU A 137 -11.27 -5.03 -4.15
CA GLU A 137 -11.83 -6.29 -4.69
C GLU A 137 -10.73 -7.25 -5.15
N ALA A 138 -10.99 -8.55 -5.02
CA ALA A 138 -10.12 -9.62 -5.50
C ALA A 138 -8.66 -9.50 -5.04
N ALA A 139 -8.42 -8.94 -3.85
CA ALA A 139 -7.11 -8.93 -3.22
C ALA A 139 -6.87 -10.23 -2.42
N PHE A 140 -5.61 -10.62 -2.27
CA PHE A 140 -5.21 -11.81 -1.53
C PHE A 140 -5.85 -13.11 -2.06
N GLN A 141 -5.65 -13.36 -3.37
CA GLN A 141 -6.22 -14.51 -4.08
C GLN A 141 -5.37 -15.80 -3.97
N ASN A 142 -4.50 -15.90 -2.96
CA ASN A 142 -3.69 -17.11 -2.78
C ASN A 142 -4.58 -18.33 -2.52
N ASN A 143 -4.32 -19.41 -3.26
CA ASN A 143 -5.04 -20.68 -3.17
C ASN A 143 -4.26 -21.75 -2.39
N GLY A 144 -3.22 -21.36 -1.65
CA GLY A 144 -2.43 -22.26 -0.81
C GLY A 144 -3.23 -22.84 0.35
N LYS A 145 -2.67 -23.88 0.95
CA LYS A 145 -3.21 -24.43 2.21
C LYS A 145 -2.81 -23.50 3.37
N ASP A 146 -3.66 -23.41 4.38
CA ASP A 146 -3.41 -22.69 5.64
C ASP A 146 -3.25 -21.16 5.49
N CYS A 147 -3.88 -20.57 4.44
CA CYS A 147 -3.93 -19.12 4.30
C CYS A 147 -4.70 -18.48 5.45
N LYS A 148 -4.10 -17.43 6.06
CA LYS A 148 -4.61 -16.84 7.30
C LYS A 148 -4.55 -15.32 7.30
N LEU A 149 -5.63 -14.69 7.77
CA LEU A 149 -5.65 -13.28 8.18
C LEU A 149 -5.74 -13.18 9.71
N GLN A 150 -4.78 -12.47 10.32
CA GLN A 150 -4.78 -12.16 11.75
C GLN A 150 -4.87 -10.65 11.96
N ILE A 151 -5.86 -10.22 12.74
CA ILE A 151 -6.00 -8.83 13.21
C ILE A 151 -6.09 -8.88 14.73
N GLN A 152 -5.00 -8.51 15.40
CA GLN A 152 -4.90 -8.71 16.84
C GLN A 152 -4.30 -7.50 17.55
N ASN A 153 -4.84 -7.17 18.72
CA ASN A 153 -4.32 -6.11 19.57
C ASN A 153 -4.21 -4.74 18.85
N CYS A 154 -5.28 -4.36 18.14
CA CYS A 154 -5.46 -3.07 17.48
C CYS A 154 -6.61 -2.31 18.18
N PRO A 155 -6.40 -1.77 19.38
CA PRO A 155 -7.49 -1.26 20.23
C PRO A 155 -8.18 -0.02 19.66
N SER A 156 -7.51 0.76 18.78
CA SER A 156 -8.06 1.96 18.15
C SER A 156 -8.79 1.70 16.84
N LEU A 157 -8.83 0.45 16.36
CA LEU A 157 -9.45 0.09 15.08
C LEU A 157 -10.97 0.31 15.15
N LEU A 158 -11.50 1.14 14.25
CA LEU A 158 -12.90 1.55 14.20
C LEU A 158 -13.70 0.82 13.11
N SER A 159 -13.08 0.60 11.95
CA SER A 159 -13.76 -0.01 10.81
C SER A 159 -12.86 -0.87 9.96
N ILE A 160 -13.44 -1.93 9.41
CA ILE A 160 -12.85 -2.80 8.41
C ILE A 160 -13.79 -2.90 7.22
N THR A 161 -13.26 -2.64 6.02
CA THR A 161 -13.99 -2.82 4.76
C THR A 161 -13.17 -3.73 3.85
N ILE A 162 -13.79 -4.77 3.31
CA ILE A 162 -13.17 -5.75 2.41
C ILE A 162 -14.06 -5.86 1.16
N GLY A 163 -13.48 -5.64 -0.01
CA GLY A 163 -14.17 -5.73 -1.30
C GLY A 163 -14.49 -7.17 -1.71
N ASN A 164 -15.32 -7.29 -2.75
CA ASN A 164 -15.78 -8.59 -3.26
C ASN A 164 -14.62 -9.53 -3.58
N GLU A 165 -14.82 -10.83 -3.37
CA GLU A 165 -13.90 -11.91 -3.73
C GLU A 165 -12.50 -11.81 -3.06
N SER A 166 -12.29 -10.92 -2.10
CA SER A 166 -11.01 -10.82 -1.40
C SER A 166 -10.90 -11.91 -0.32
N PHE A 167 -9.69 -12.45 -0.16
CA PHE A 167 -9.41 -13.57 0.75
C PHE A 167 -10.27 -14.82 0.45
N LYS A 168 -10.70 -15.00 -0.78
CA LYS A 168 -11.67 -16.03 -1.17
C LYS A 168 -11.28 -17.42 -0.71
N SER A 169 -10.01 -17.78 -0.84
CA SER A 169 -9.47 -19.10 -0.52
C SER A 169 -8.73 -19.16 0.82
N PHE A 170 -8.78 -18.10 1.60
CA PHE A 170 -8.20 -18.11 2.95
C PHE A 170 -9.00 -19.08 3.84
N SER A 171 -8.27 -19.89 4.61
CA SER A 171 -8.86 -20.92 5.47
C SER A 171 -9.13 -20.45 6.89
N GLN A 172 -8.54 -19.32 7.30
CA GLN A 172 -8.65 -18.80 8.66
C GLN A 172 -8.76 -17.29 8.70
N LEU A 173 -9.71 -16.79 9.47
CA LEU A 173 -9.85 -15.40 9.88
C LEU A 173 -9.85 -15.31 11.40
N GLU A 174 -8.85 -14.66 11.99
CA GLU A 174 -8.76 -14.45 13.42
C GLU A 174 -8.73 -12.96 13.77
N MET A 175 -9.66 -12.52 14.60
CA MET A 175 -9.69 -11.17 15.16
C MET A 175 -9.82 -11.23 16.68
N SER A 176 -8.97 -10.46 17.38
CA SER A 176 -9.06 -10.32 18.84
C SER A 176 -8.40 -9.03 19.34
N GLY A 177 -8.87 -8.52 20.48
CA GLY A 177 -8.29 -7.31 21.07
C GLY A 177 -8.51 -6.04 20.24
N VAL A 178 -9.61 -5.96 19.50
CA VAL A 178 -10.05 -4.82 18.67
C VAL A 178 -11.24 -4.12 19.34
N LYS A 179 -11.01 -3.63 20.55
CA LYS A 179 -12.08 -3.17 21.45
C LYS A 179 -12.94 -2.03 20.92
N SER A 180 -12.36 -1.13 20.11
CA SER A 180 -13.07 0.02 19.55
C SER A 180 -13.74 -0.27 18.20
N LEU A 181 -13.63 -1.49 17.67
CA LEU A 181 -14.16 -1.84 16.36
C LEU A 181 -15.68 -1.73 16.35
N GLN A 182 -16.21 -0.83 15.52
CA GLN A 182 -17.64 -0.54 15.41
C GLN A 182 -18.30 -1.25 14.23
N SER A 183 -17.57 -1.38 13.12
CA SER A 183 -18.16 -1.94 11.90
C SER A 183 -17.21 -2.84 11.12
N ILE A 184 -17.78 -3.90 10.57
CA ILE A 184 -17.14 -4.79 9.60
C ILE A 184 -18.06 -4.86 8.38
N THR A 185 -17.49 -4.59 7.20
CA THR A 185 -18.18 -4.76 5.92
C THR A 185 -17.34 -5.65 5.02
N MET A 186 -17.93 -6.72 4.51
CA MET A 186 -17.32 -7.65 3.55
C MET A 186 -18.21 -7.74 2.32
N GLY A 187 -17.63 -7.62 1.15
CA GLY A 187 -18.30 -7.86 -0.13
C GLY A 187 -18.63 -9.34 -0.34
N CYS A 188 -19.22 -9.67 -1.48
CA CYS A 188 -19.59 -11.04 -1.79
C CYS A 188 -18.37 -11.95 -1.96
N GLY A 189 -18.48 -13.22 -1.55
CA GLY A 189 -17.48 -14.26 -1.77
C GLY A 189 -16.18 -14.14 -0.96
N CYS A 190 -16.15 -13.29 0.08
CA CYS A 190 -14.99 -13.18 0.96
C CYS A 190 -14.92 -14.38 1.92
N PHE A 191 -13.71 -14.89 2.16
CA PHE A 191 -13.46 -15.96 3.14
C PHE A 191 -14.38 -17.17 2.96
N ARG A 192 -14.59 -17.59 1.74
CA ARG A 192 -15.62 -18.59 1.39
C ARG A 192 -15.51 -19.89 2.17
N ASP A 193 -14.28 -20.36 2.34
CA ASP A 193 -13.96 -21.63 2.98
C ASP A 193 -13.33 -21.45 4.39
N ALA A 194 -13.30 -20.20 4.92
CA ALA A 194 -12.57 -19.89 6.14
C ALA A 194 -13.33 -20.24 7.42
N ASN A 195 -12.62 -20.79 8.38
CA ASN A 195 -13.03 -20.75 9.77
C ASN A 195 -12.82 -19.34 10.33
N CYS A 196 -13.82 -18.80 10.98
CA CYS A 196 -13.83 -17.43 11.48
C CYS A 196 -13.89 -17.43 13.00
N VAL A 197 -12.93 -16.78 13.63
CA VAL A 197 -12.91 -16.57 15.09
C VAL A 197 -12.70 -15.10 15.41
N MET A 198 -13.73 -14.46 15.90
CA MET A 198 -13.74 -13.05 16.30
C MET A 198 -14.09 -12.94 17.78
N ARG A 199 -13.19 -12.38 18.60
CA ARG A 199 -13.36 -12.29 20.06
C ARG A 199 -12.98 -10.93 20.62
N ASN A 200 -13.60 -10.56 21.74
CA ASN A 200 -13.30 -9.32 22.46
C ASN A 200 -13.51 -8.07 21.59
N MET A 201 -14.66 -7.99 20.93
CA MET A 201 -15.09 -6.85 20.10
C MET A 201 -16.19 -6.07 20.81
N GLU A 202 -15.82 -5.35 21.86
CA GLU A 202 -16.76 -4.75 22.83
C GLU A 202 -17.67 -3.68 22.19
N SER A 203 -17.19 -2.97 21.16
CA SER A 203 -17.90 -1.86 20.50
C SER A 203 -18.58 -2.25 19.18
N LEU A 204 -18.47 -3.52 18.74
CA LEU A 204 -19.00 -3.94 17.43
C LEU A 204 -20.52 -3.85 17.41
N ASN A 205 -21.04 -2.98 16.53
CA ASN A 205 -22.48 -2.74 16.39
C ASN A 205 -23.01 -2.99 14.98
N ARG A 206 -22.13 -3.17 13.99
CA ARG A 206 -22.53 -3.44 12.61
C ARG A 206 -21.62 -4.47 11.95
N VAL A 207 -22.22 -5.53 11.43
CA VAL A 207 -21.57 -6.50 10.55
C VAL A 207 -22.41 -6.63 9.29
N THR A 208 -21.81 -6.33 8.15
CA THR A 208 -22.43 -6.49 6.83
C THR A 208 -21.61 -7.49 6.04
N LEU A 209 -22.23 -8.59 5.64
CA LEU A 209 -21.61 -9.65 4.85
C LEU A 209 -22.36 -9.75 3.53
N GLY A 210 -21.62 -9.71 2.42
CA GLY A 210 -22.16 -10.02 1.10
C GLY A 210 -22.45 -11.52 0.96
N ASP A 211 -23.08 -11.88 -0.13
CA ASP A 211 -23.44 -13.27 -0.43
C ASP A 211 -22.18 -14.16 -0.47
N LEU A 212 -22.30 -15.42 -0.11
CA LEU A 212 -21.24 -16.44 -0.14
C LEU A 212 -20.06 -16.18 0.80
N CYS A 213 -20.13 -15.20 1.71
CA CYS A 213 -19.14 -15.10 2.78
C CYS A 213 -19.28 -16.27 3.74
N PHE A 214 -18.17 -16.95 4.06
CA PHE A 214 -18.13 -18.12 4.95
C PHE A 214 -19.07 -19.28 4.54
N GLU A 215 -19.39 -19.39 3.23
CA GLU A 215 -20.34 -20.36 2.69
C GLU A 215 -20.05 -21.81 3.13
N LYS A 216 -18.76 -22.17 3.19
CA LYS A 216 -18.31 -23.51 3.56
C LYS A 216 -17.57 -23.54 4.90
N SER A 217 -17.74 -22.51 5.72
CA SER A 217 -17.13 -22.47 7.05
C SER A 217 -17.65 -23.61 7.92
N LEU A 218 -16.74 -24.35 8.52
CA LEU A 218 -17.06 -25.38 9.49
C LEU A 218 -17.21 -24.83 10.90
N HIS A 219 -16.64 -23.65 11.15
CA HIS A 219 -16.63 -23.05 12.48
C HIS A 219 -16.57 -21.52 12.39
N THR A 220 -17.64 -20.88 12.84
CA THR A 220 -17.73 -19.42 12.93
C THR A 220 -18.10 -19.02 14.33
N VAL A 221 -17.23 -18.25 15.00
CA VAL A 221 -17.44 -17.72 16.33
C VAL A 221 -17.30 -16.21 16.30
N ILE A 222 -18.34 -15.50 16.70
CA ILE A 222 -18.33 -14.05 16.88
C ILE A 222 -18.74 -13.75 18.32
N GLU A 223 -17.79 -13.37 19.16
CA GLU A 223 -18.03 -13.07 20.58
C GLU A 223 -17.76 -11.56 20.83
N SER A 224 -18.77 -10.84 21.25
CA SER A 224 -18.70 -9.41 21.58
C SER A 224 -18.26 -9.27 23.00
N GLY A 225 -17.66 -9.82 23.77
CA GLY A 225 -17.14 -9.56 25.14
C GLY A 225 -18.08 -8.85 26.12
N ILE A 226 -19.29 -8.52 25.71
CA ILE A 226 -20.34 -8.03 26.60
C ILE A 226 -20.92 -9.25 27.29
N LEU A 227 -20.39 -9.55 28.47
CA LEU A 227 -21.12 -10.38 29.43
C LEU A 227 -22.47 -9.66 29.65
N CYS A 228 -23.56 -10.22 29.12
CA CYS A 228 -24.89 -9.89 29.61
C CYS A 228 -24.85 -10.12 31.14
N LYS A 229 -24.72 -9.04 31.90
CA LYS A 229 -25.06 -9.09 33.31
C LYS A 229 -26.58 -9.20 33.37
N CYS A 230 -27.07 -10.44 33.44
CA CYS A 230 -28.42 -10.73 33.88
C CYS A 230 -28.61 -10.24 35.30
#